data_5ffb51be098a6093477c639d62c71274
#
_entry.id   5ffb51be098a6093477c639d62c71274
#
_cell.length_a   1.000
_cell.length_b   1.000
_cell.length_c   1.000
_cell.angle_alpha   90.00
_cell.angle_beta   90.00
_cell.angle_gamma   90.00
#
_symmetry.space_group_name_H-M   'P 1'
#
loop_
_entity.id
_entity.type
_entity.pdbx_description
1 polymer ?
#
loop_
_entity_poly.entity_id
_entity_poly.type
_entity_poly.pdbx_seq_one_letter_code
_entity_poly.pdbx_strand_id
1 'polypeptide(L)'
;MTAPETFTTCGVGGTRIVADRMGDPDAPAVVFLHGGGQTRRSWGKAAAAVAERGWQAVTVDLRGHGESDWSEDADYRLTAFALDIQEVLRHVPPQPVLVGASLGGFTTMLLAGEISPGIARAAVLVDIFPNMDPSGANRIHNFMADRMKTGFESLDEVADMIAEYNPHRPRPTDLDGLRTNLRRRGDRWYWHWDPKFISNKASLPPIELADVDRMNAAVDAILAGGVPVLLVRGQMSDLVSQERADEFLARFPQVEFVDVRGAGHMVAGDRNDVFADAVLDFLNRHGRL
;
A
#
# COMPACT_ATOMS: atom_id res chain seq x y z
N MET A 1 17.89 5.67 -16.68
CA MET A 1 17.63 5.48 -15.24
C MET A 1 18.56 4.41 -14.68
N THR A 2 19.19 4.64 -13.55
CA THR A 2 19.92 3.60 -12.81
C THR A 2 18.93 2.55 -12.29
N ALA A 3 19.33 1.28 -12.28
CA ALA A 3 18.53 0.22 -11.68
C ALA A 3 18.27 0.55 -10.20
N PRO A 4 17.13 0.14 -9.62
CA PRO A 4 16.87 0.34 -8.20
C PRO A 4 17.93 -0.38 -7.36
N GLU A 5 18.34 0.27 -6.27
CA GLU A 5 19.21 -0.34 -5.28
C GLU A 5 18.36 -1.00 -4.20
N THR A 6 18.53 -2.30 -3.99
CA THR A 6 17.83 -3.02 -2.94
C THR A 6 18.59 -2.94 -1.62
N PHE A 7 17.88 -2.62 -0.54
CA PHE A 7 18.41 -2.67 0.83
C PHE A 7 17.47 -3.43 1.77
N THR A 8 17.95 -3.77 2.93
CA THR A 8 17.17 -4.47 3.96
C THR A 8 17.34 -3.82 5.31
N THR A 9 16.30 -3.92 6.15
CA THR A 9 16.35 -3.52 7.56
C THR A 9 15.71 -4.60 8.42
N CYS A 10 15.95 -4.53 9.72
CA CYS A 10 15.38 -5.44 10.71
C CYS A 10 14.15 -4.75 11.33
N GLY A 11 12.98 -5.28 11.07
CA GLY A 11 11.72 -4.85 11.68
C GLY A 11 11.44 -5.53 13.01
N VAL A 12 10.20 -5.38 13.46
CA VAL A 12 9.72 -5.95 14.74
C VAL A 12 9.84 -7.47 14.76
N GLY A 13 10.31 -8.02 15.89
CA GLY A 13 10.48 -9.46 16.04
C GLY A 13 11.60 -10.04 15.17
N GLY A 14 12.53 -9.22 14.68
CA GLY A 14 13.63 -9.68 13.82
C GLY A 14 13.23 -9.90 12.36
N THR A 15 12.02 -9.54 11.98
CA THR A 15 11.52 -9.71 10.59
C THR A 15 12.36 -8.86 9.62
N ARG A 16 12.99 -9.50 8.63
CA ARG A 16 13.75 -8.79 7.60
C ARG A 16 12.78 -8.12 6.62
N ILE A 17 12.90 -6.81 6.47
CA ILE A 17 12.11 -5.97 5.56
C ILE A 17 12.99 -5.60 4.37
N VAL A 18 12.46 -5.77 3.16
CA VAL A 18 13.15 -5.50 1.89
C VAL A 18 12.55 -4.27 1.24
N ALA A 19 13.40 -3.38 0.78
CA ALA A 19 13.01 -2.18 0.05
C ALA A 19 13.95 -1.91 -1.13
N ASP A 20 13.42 -1.26 -2.16
CA ASP A 20 14.18 -0.74 -3.28
C ASP A 20 14.18 0.79 -3.21
N ARG A 21 15.32 1.41 -3.54
CA ARG A 21 15.44 2.86 -3.67
C ARG A 21 15.92 3.27 -5.06
N MET A 22 15.40 4.39 -5.54
CA MET A 22 15.74 5.04 -6.82
C MET A 22 15.93 6.54 -6.60
N GLY A 23 16.73 7.17 -7.44
CA GLY A 23 17.01 8.60 -7.36
C GLY A 23 18.21 8.91 -6.47
N ASP A 24 18.39 10.22 -6.20
CA ASP A 24 19.48 10.71 -5.36
C ASP A 24 19.21 10.33 -3.88
N PRO A 25 20.14 9.64 -3.19
CA PRO A 25 19.95 9.24 -1.80
C PRO A 25 19.81 10.41 -0.81
N ASP A 26 20.31 11.58 -1.17
CA ASP A 26 20.24 12.79 -0.34
C ASP A 26 19.02 13.67 -0.67
N ALA A 27 18.26 13.35 -1.74
CA ALA A 27 17.05 14.06 -2.10
C ALA A 27 15.91 13.78 -1.11
N PRO A 28 14.94 14.70 -0.96
CA PRO A 28 13.72 14.43 -0.18
C PRO A 28 13.06 13.13 -0.63
N ALA A 29 12.63 12.32 0.34
CA ALA A 29 12.15 10.96 0.06
C ALA A 29 10.64 10.86 -0.07
N VAL A 30 10.20 9.96 -0.96
CA VAL A 30 8.82 9.45 -1.04
C VAL A 30 8.87 7.95 -0.81
N VAL A 31 8.16 7.47 0.21
CA VAL A 31 8.12 6.06 0.59
C VAL A 31 6.75 5.47 0.24
N PHE A 32 6.76 4.43 -0.58
CA PHE A 32 5.57 3.78 -1.12
C PHE A 32 5.30 2.46 -0.41
N LEU A 33 4.10 2.33 0.14
CA LEU A 33 3.61 1.18 0.90
C LEU A 33 2.44 0.53 0.15
N HIS A 34 2.61 -0.71 -0.26
CA HIS A 34 1.63 -1.43 -1.08
C HIS A 34 0.42 -1.94 -0.27
N GLY A 35 -0.64 -2.32 -0.96
CA GLY A 35 -1.82 -2.98 -0.41
C GLY A 35 -1.58 -4.47 -0.12
N GLY A 36 -2.47 -5.07 0.67
CA GLY A 36 -2.42 -6.50 0.94
C GLY A 36 -2.39 -7.33 -0.35
N GLY A 37 -1.55 -8.36 -0.38
CA GLY A 37 -1.35 -9.22 -1.55
C GLY A 37 -0.52 -8.64 -2.69
N GLN A 38 -0.01 -7.43 -2.53
CA GLN A 38 0.89 -6.78 -3.50
C GLN A 38 2.35 -6.87 -3.07
N THR A 39 3.24 -6.29 -3.87
CA THR A 39 4.66 -6.16 -3.58
C THR A 39 5.14 -4.74 -3.87
N ARG A 40 6.35 -4.38 -3.42
CA ARG A 40 7.02 -3.11 -3.73
C ARG A 40 7.06 -2.81 -5.24
N ARG A 41 7.03 -3.86 -6.08
CA ARG A 41 7.06 -3.73 -7.55
C ARG A 41 5.80 -3.12 -8.13
N SER A 42 4.68 -3.14 -7.39
CA SER A 42 3.43 -2.48 -7.80
C SER A 42 3.59 -0.98 -8.00
N TRP A 43 4.58 -0.39 -7.35
CA TRP A 43 4.90 1.04 -7.42
C TRP A 43 5.95 1.41 -8.46
N GLY A 44 6.52 0.44 -9.20
CA GLY A 44 7.71 0.65 -10.03
C GLY A 44 7.61 1.84 -10.98
N LYS A 45 6.47 2.02 -11.68
CA LYS A 45 6.26 3.14 -12.60
C LYS A 45 6.11 4.47 -11.87
N ALA A 46 5.36 4.51 -10.78
CA ALA A 46 5.17 5.73 -9.98
C ALA A 46 6.47 6.16 -9.31
N ALA A 47 7.21 5.20 -8.74
CA ALA A 47 8.51 5.46 -8.14
C ALA A 47 9.52 5.99 -9.15
N ALA A 48 9.56 5.44 -10.38
CA ALA A 48 10.40 5.95 -11.45
C ALA A 48 10.04 7.39 -11.83
N ALA A 49 8.75 7.70 -11.99
CA ALA A 49 8.29 9.05 -12.32
C ALA A 49 8.65 10.07 -11.22
N VAL A 50 8.58 9.67 -9.96
CA VAL A 50 8.98 10.49 -8.80
C VAL A 50 10.49 10.70 -8.77
N ALA A 51 11.29 9.66 -9.02
CA ALA A 51 12.74 9.76 -9.08
C ALA A 51 13.24 10.66 -10.24
N GLU A 52 12.58 10.60 -11.40
CA GLU A 52 12.87 11.49 -12.54
C GLU A 52 12.63 12.98 -12.24
N ARG A 53 11.81 13.29 -11.23
CA ARG A 53 11.53 14.66 -10.77
C ARG A 53 12.44 15.12 -9.63
N GLY A 54 13.50 14.36 -9.34
CA GLY A 54 14.53 14.73 -8.37
C GLY A 54 14.20 14.40 -6.93
N TRP A 55 13.37 13.38 -6.69
CA TRP A 55 13.08 12.80 -5.38
C TRP A 55 13.84 11.49 -5.20
N GLN A 56 14.10 11.10 -3.95
CA GLN A 56 14.39 9.71 -3.65
C GLN A 56 13.06 8.95 -3.56
N ALA A 57 12.88 7.93 -4.38
CA ALA A 57 11.71 7.05 -4.30
C ALA A 57 12.10 5.73 -3.62
N VAL A 58 11.39 5.35 -2.57
CA VAL A 58 11.59 4.08 -1.85
C VAL A 58 10.32 3.27 -1.89
N THR A 59 10.40 2.03 -2.37
CA THR A 59 9.28 1.08 -2.39
C THR A 59 9.57 -0.08 -1.46
N VAL A 60 8.60 -0.45 -0.62
CA VAL A 60 8.81 -1.41 0.46
C VAL A 60 7.95 -2.65 0.27
N ASP A 61 8.52 -3.85 0.41
CA ASP A 61 7.74 -5.05 0.66
C ASP A 61 7.36 -5.09 2.14
N LEU A 62 6.08 -5.00 2.45
CA LEU A 62 5.58 -5.10 3.82
C LEU A 62 5.84 -6.51 4.37
N ARG A 63 5.95 -6.67 5.71
CA ARG A 63 6.09 -7.99 6.35
C ARG A 63 5.10 -9.00 5.78
N GLY A 64 5.52 -10.23 5.60
CA GLY A 64 4.68 -11.29 5.03
C GLY A 64 4.45 -11.20 3.53
N HIS A 65 5.02 -10.22 2.83
CA HIS A 65 4.83 -9.98 1.39
C HIS A 65 6.17 -9.92 0.63
N GLY A 66 6.11 -10.20 -0.66
CA GLY A 66 7.23 -10.08 -1.59
C GLY A 66 8.48 -10.84 -1.15
N GLU A 67 9.59 -10.13 -1.04
CA GLU A 67 10.88 -10.66 -0.59
C GLU A 67 11.16 -10.39 0.90
N SER A 68 10.27 -9.65 1.60
CA SER A 68 10.32 -9.53 3.04
C SER A 68 9.96 -10.85 3.74
N ASP A 69 10.48 -11.04 4.94
CA ASP A 69 10.24 -12.28 5.67
C ASP A 69 8.79 -12.38 6.15
N TRP A 70 8.34 -13.61 6.30
CA TRP A 70 7.14 -13.95 7.02
C TRP A 70 7.39 -13.84 8.52
N SER A 71 6.40 -13.32 9.27
CA SER A 71 6.52 -13.22 10.72
C SER A 71 6.51 -14.61 11.36
N GLU A 72 7.52 -14.92 12.17
CA GLU A 72 7.64 -16.25 12.83
C GLU A 72 6.48 -16.50 13.77
N ASP A 73 6.09 -15.49 14.55
CA ASP A 73 5.00 -15.49 15.51
C ASP A 73 3.63 -15.09 14.90
N ALA A 74 3.55 -14.92 13.58
CA ALA A 74 2.37 -14.48 12.85
C ALA A 74 1.82 -13.12 13.35
N ASP A 75 2.69 -12.21 13.78
CA ASP A 75 2.30 -10.85 14.12
C ASP A 75 2.11 -10.01 12.85
N TYR A 76 0.85 -9.89 12.43
CA TYR A 76 0.39 -9.06 11.31
C TYR A 76 -0.55 -7.95 11.77
N ARG A 77 -0.45 -7.51 13.03
CA ARG A 77 -1.18 -6.34 13.53
C ARG A 77 -0.69 -5.08 12.84
N LEU A 78 -1.58 -4.11 12.63
CA LEU A 78 -1.23 -2.82 11.98
C LEU A 78 -0.07 -2.11 12.69
N THR A 79 0.04 -2.23 14.01
CA THR A 79 1.17 -1.70 14.79
C THR A 79 2.50 -2.31 14.38
N ALA A 80 2.55 -3.60 14.07
CA ALA A 80 3.78 -4.24 13.64
C ALA A 80 4.22 -3.75 12.25
N PHE A 81 3.28 -3.59 11.32
CA PHE A 81 3.56 -2.96 10.02
C PHE A 81 4.09 -1.53 10.19
N ALA A 82 3.45 -0.72 11.03
CA ALA A 82 3.87 0.67 11.24
C ALA A 82 5.27 0.77 11.86
N LEU A 83 5.58 -0.06 12.83
CA LEU A 83 6.91 -0.10 13.44
C LEU A 83 8.00 -0.61 12.48
N ASP A 84 7.68 -1.56 11.58
CA ASP A 84 8.60 -1.94 10.51
C ASP A 84 8.94 -0.77 9.60
N ILE A 85 7.92 0.00 9.20
CA ILE A 85 8.14 1.17 8.37
C ILE A 85 8.94 2.23 9.13
N GLN A 86 8.73 2.41 10.43
CA GLN A 86 9.58 3.28 11.25
C GLN A 86 11.06 2.90 11.15
N GLU A 87 11.39 1.60 11.12
CA GLU A 87 12.77 1.14 10.91
C GLU A 87 13.27 1.42 9.48
N VAL A 88 12.42 1.23 8.46
CA VAL A 88 12.78 1.60 7.07
C VAL A 88 13.11 3.08 6.97
N LEU A 89 12.35 3.95 7.66
CA LEU A 89 12.54 5.41 7.61
C LEU A 89 13.86 5.89 8.20
N ARG A 90 14.59 5.06 8.94
CA ARG A 90 15.96 5.37 9.39
C ARG A 90 17.00 5.36 8.26
N HIS A 91 16.62 4.81 7.12
CA HIS A 91 17.51 4.68 5.94
C HIS A 91 17.19 5.71 4.85
N VAL A 92 16.33 6.68 5.13
CA VAL A 92 15.94 7.74 4.19
C VAL A 92 16.07 9.11 4.84
N PRO A 93 16.19 10.21 4.08
CA PRO A 93 16.16 11.55 4.62
C PRO A 93 14.94 11.81 5.52
N PRO A 94 15.06 12.63 6.58
CA PRO A 94 14.00 12.86 7.56
C PRO A 94 12.74 13.46 6.92
N GLN A 95 11.60 13.18 7.56
CA GLN A 95 10.29 13.65 7.11
C GLN A 95 9.97 13.30 5.65
N PRO A 96 10.00 12.01 5.25
CA PRO A 96 9.57 11.63 3.90
C PRO A 96 8.08 11.92 3.68
N VAL A 97 7.66 11.89 2.42
CA VAL A 97 6.25 11.75 2.07
C VAL A 97 5.90 10.26 2.11
N LEU A 98 4.83 9.89 2.80
CA LEU A 98 4.33 8.52 2.85
C LEU A 98 3.17 8.35 1.84
N VAL A 99 3.29 7.37 0.96
CA VAL A 99 2.25 7.02 -0.03
C VAL A 99 1.79 5.60 0.27
N GLY A 100 0.59 5.43 0.79
CA GLY A 100 0.09 4.12 1.20
C GLY A 100 -1.21 3.74 0.52
N ALA A 101 -1.27 2.54 -0.07
CA ALA A 101 -2.48 1.96 -0.62
C ALA A 101 -3.06 0.92 0.33
N SER A 102 -4.38 0.95 0.56
CA SER A 102 -5.06 -0.07 1.37
C SER A 102 -4.32 -0.35 2.70
N LEU A 103 -3.76 -1.56 2.90
CA LEU A 103 -2.92 -1.90 4.06
C LEU A 103 -1.80 -0.89 4.30
N GLY A 104 -1.11 -0.45 3.25
CA GLY A 104 -0.08 0.59 3.33
C GLY A 104 -0.64 1.94 3.78
N GLY A 105 -1.89 2.26 3.44
CA GLY A 105 -2.57 3.47 3.88
C GLY A 105 -2.92 3.42 5.36
N PHE A 106 -3.43 2.31 5.87
CA PHE A 106 -3.63 2.11 7.31
C PHE A 106 -2.32 2.18 8.08
N THR A 107 -1.26 1.58 7.53
CA THR A 107 0.09 1.66 8.09
C THR A 107 0.56 3.12 8.17
N THR A 108 0.32 3.91 7.12
CA THR A 108 0.64 5.35 7.07
C THR A 108 -0.14 6.14 8.12
N MET A 109 -1.47 5.95 8.22
CA MET A 109 -2.30 6.63 9.21
C MET A 109 -1.82 6.34 10.63
N LEU A 110 -1.61 5.06 10.95
CA LEU A 110 -1.18 4.66 12.29
C LEU A 110 0.23 5.16 12.63
N LEU A 111 1.16 5.06 11.68
CA LEU A 111 2.54 5.53 11.90
C LEU A 111 2.60 7.03 12.11
N ALA A 112 2.03 7.81 11.21
CA ALA A 112 2.15 9.27 11.24
C ALA A 112 1.19 9.96 12.22
N GLY A 113 0.05 9.33 12.56
CA GLY A 113 -0.95 9.91 13.44
C GLY A 113 -0.87 9.46 14.91
N GLU A 114 -0.40 8.23 15.16
CA GLU A 114 -0.42 7.68 16.51
C GLU A 114 0.99 7.34 17.03
N ILE A 115 1.77 6.55 16.26
CA ILE A 115 3.04 6.00 16.76
C ILE A 115 4.15 7.06 16.75
N SER A 116 4.25 7.83 15.66
CA SER A 116 5.32 8.81 15.48
C SER A 116 4.81 10.08 14.79
N PRO A 117 3.98 10.88 15.49
CA PRO A 117 3.52 12.18 14.96
C PRO A 117 4.69 13.06 14.51
N GLY A 118 4.57 13.66 13.31
CA GLY A 118 5.62 14.48 12.71
C GLY A 118 6.72 13.71 11.98
N ILE A 119 6.65 12.38 11.86
CA ILE A 119 7.62 11.56 11.14
C ILE A 119 7.57 11.81 9.62
N ALA A 120 6.42 12.22 9.09
CA ALA A 120 6.20 12.50 7.67
C ALA A 120 5.86 13.98 7.45
N ARG A 121 6.30 14.52 6.32
CA ARG A 121 5.94 15.91 5.90
C ARG A 121 4.62 15.97 5.14
N ALA A 122 4.18 14.87 4.55
CA ALA A 122 2.90 14.75 3.87
C ALA A 122 2.49 13.27 3.79
N ALA A 123 1.20 13.01 3.61
CA ALA A 123 0.67 11.65 3.44
C ALA A 123 -0.27 11.57 2.24
N VAL A 124 -0.16 10.48 1.47
CA VAL A 124 -1.07 10.15 0.36
C VAL A 124 -1.74 8.82 0.68
N LEU A 125 -3.06 8.86 0.84
CA LEU A 125 -3.90 7.70 1.06
C LEU A 125 -4.49 7.26 -0.28
N VAL A 126 -4.12 6.06 -0.75
CA VAL A 126 -4.53 5.57 -2.06
C VAL A 126 -5.64 4.56 -1.89
N ASP A 127 -6.82 4.98 -2.27
CA ASP A 127 -8.07 4.22 -2.24
C ASP A 127 -8.35 3.56 -0.90
N ILE A 128 -8.14 4.33 0.17
CA ILE A 128 -8.33 3.89 1.55
C ILE A 128 -8.59 5.09 2.49
N PHE A 129 -9.50 4.91 3.42
CA PHE A 129 -9.73 5.77 4.59
C PHE A 129 -10.39 4.95 5.71
N PRO A 130 -10.55 5.49 6.93
CA PRO A 130 -10.98 4.72 8.11
C PRO A 130 -12.27 3.92 7.93
N ASN A 131 -13.30 4.50 7.29
CA ASN A 131 -14.65 3.91 7.19
C ASN A 131 -14.91 3.33 5.78
N MET A 132 -14.09 2.36 5.33
CA MET A 132 -14.25 1.70 4.03
C MET A 132 -15.50 0.80 3.97
N ASP A 133 -15.90 0.40 2.75
CA ASP A 133 -17.03 -0.49 2.54
C ASP A 133 -16.69 -1.94 2.96
N PRO A 134 -17.45 -2.54 3.89
CA PRO A 134 -17.21 -3.91 4.32
C PRO A 134 -17.35 -4.95 3.21
N SER A 135 -18.20 -4.70 2.21
CA SER A 135 -18.39 -5.65 1.10
C SER A 135 -17.16 -5.71 0.20
N GLY A 136 -16.54 -4.57 -0.10
CA GLY A 136 -15.27 -4.49 -0.80
C GLY A 136 -14.14 -5.16 -0.01
N ALA A 137 -14.05 -4.90 1.28
CA ALA A 137 -13.07 -5.55 2.16
C ALA A 137 -13.22 -7.09 2.17
N ASN A 138 -14.45 -7.60 2.27
CA ASN A 138 -14.72 -9.03 2.22
C ASN A 138 -14.36 -9.65 0.86
N ARG A 139 -14.62 -8.94 -0.24
CA ARG A 139 -14.24 -9.39 -1.59
C ARG A 139 -12.73 -9.55 -1.73
N ILE A 140 -11.96 -8.56 -1.25
CA ILE A 140 -10.50 -8.62 -1.22
C ILE A 140 -10.02 -9.81 -0.38
N HIS A 141 -10.56 -9.96 0.84
CA HIS A 141 -10.21 -11.07 1.73
C HIS A 141 -10.47 -12.43 1.07
N ASN A 142 -11.64 -12.63 0.46
CA ASN A 142 -11.99 -13.88 -0.20
C ASN A 142 -11.06 -14.18 -1.38
N PHE A 143 -10.74 -13.18 -2.20
CA PHE A 143 -9.75 -13.32 -3.28
C PHE A 143 -8.38 -13.76 -2.74
N MET A 144 -7.90 -13.11 -1.67
CA MET A 144 -6.60 -13.44 -1.08
C MET A 144 -6.59 -14.82 -0.39
N ALA A 145 -7.73 -15.26 0.14
CA ALA A 145 -7.87 -16.55 0.79
C ALA A 145 -8.00 -17.71 -0.20
N ASP A 146 -8.47 -17.42 -1.42
CA ASP A 146 -8.66 -18.47 -2.43
C ASP A 146 -7.31 -19.08 -2.84
N ARG A 147 -7.33 -20.39 -3.04
CA ARG A 147 -6.14 -21.18 -3.42
C ARG A 147 -4.95 -21.13 -2.46
N MET A 148 -5.06 -20.50 -1.28
CA MET A 148 -3.96 -20.47 -0.30
C MET A 148 -3.43 -21.86 0.07
N LYS A 149 -4.34 -22.85 0.21
CA LYS A 149 -3.98 -24.22 0.62
C LYS A 149 -3.66 -25.12 -0.56
N THR A 150 -4.40 -25.00 -1.65
CA THR A 150 -4.29 -25.88 -2.81
C THR A 150 -3.27 -25.40 -3.82
N GLY A 151 -3.01 -24.09 -3.88
CA GLY A 151 -2.19 -23.47 -4.92
C GLY A 151 -2.81 -23.61 -6.33
N PHE A 152 -2.08 -23.18 -7.32
CA PHE A 152 -2.45 -23.19 -8.74
C PHE A 152 -1.60 -24.21 -9.50
N GLU A 153 -2.17 -24.84 -10.51
CA GLU A 153 -1.47 -25.79 -11.38
C GLU A 153 -0.63 -25.07 -12.45
N SER A 154 -1.10 -23.90 -12.88
CA SER A 154 -0.44 -23.13 -13.94
C SER A 154 -0.56 -21.61 -13.71
N LEU A 155 0.24 -20.84 -14.44
CA LEU A 155 0.12 -19.38 -14.48
C LEU A 155 -1.14 -18.94 -15.22
N ASP A 156 -1.67 -19.76 -16.12
CA ASP A 156 -2.96 -19.50 -16.79
C ASP A 156 -4.11 -19.51 -15.78
N GLU A 157 -4.13 -20.48 -14.85
CA GLU A 157 -5.13 -20.53 -13.78
C GLU A 157 -5.09 -19.26 -12.89
N VAL A 158 -3.88 -18.74 -12.62
CA VAL A 158 -3.70 -17.48 -11.90
C VAL A 158 -4.26 -16.30 -12.71
N ALA A 159 -3.95 -16.26 -14.02
CA ALA A 159 -4.42 -15.19 -14.90
C ALA A 159 -5.94 -15.17 -15.03
N ASP A 160 -6.57 -16.35 -15.09
CA ASP A 160 -8.03 -16.49 -15.14
C ASP A 160 -8.68 -15.99 -13.84
N MET A 161 -8.15 -16.36 -12.68
CA MET A 161 -8.63 -15.89 -11.39
C MET A 161 -8.49 -14.36 -11.23
N ILE A 162 -7.36 -13.78 -11.68
CA ILE A 162 -7.17 -12.33 -11.66
C ILE A 162 -8.16 -11.62 -12.59
N ALA A 163 -8.45 -12.18 -13.78
CA ALA A 163 -9.42 -11.64 -14.71
C ALA A 163 -10.86 -11.69 -14.15
N GLU A 164 -11.22 -12.76 -13.47
CA GLU A 164 -12.51 -12.89 -12.79
C GLU A 164 -12.64 -11.85 -11.65
N TYR A 165 -11.59 -11.65 -10.87
CA TYR A 165 -11.56 -10.66 -9.80
C TYR A 165 -11.65 -9.21 -10.33
N ASN A 166 -11.01 -8.90 -11.49
CA ASN A 166 -10.96 -7.58 -12.10
C ASN A 166 -11.61 -7.57 -13.49
N PRO A 167 -12.94 -7.71 -13.61
CA PRO A 167 -13.61 -7.86 -14.90
C PRO A 167 -13.52 -6.63 -15.82
N HIS A 168 -13.14 -5.48 -15.28
CA HIS A 168 -12.89 -4.24 -16.03
C HIS A 168 -11.50 -4.19 -16.68
N ARG A 169 -10.61 -5.13 -16.35
CA ARG A 169 -9.26 -5.26 -16.92
C ARG A 169 -9.20 -6.40 -17.95
N PRO A 170 -8.42 -6.26 -19.00
CA PRO A 170 -8.10 -7.41 -19.84
C PRO A 170 -7.37 -8.48 -19.00
N ARG A 171 -7.64 -9.75 -19.35
CA ARG A 171 -6.89 -10.87 -18.78
C ARG A 171 -5.38 -10.64 -18.95
N PRO A 172 -4.55 -10.87 -17.92
CA PRO A 172 -3.11 -10.78 -18.05
C PRO A 172 -2.56 -11.68 -19.16
N THR A 173 -1.79 -11.11 -20.08
CA THR A 173 -1.13 -11.82 -21.17
C THR A 173 0.35 -12.07 -20.88
N ASP A 174 0.99 -11.25 -20.07
CA ASP A 174 2.34 -11.46 -19.54
C ASP A 174 2.27 -12.41 -18.35
N LEU A 175 2.31 -13.70 -18.62
CA LEU A 175 2.27 -14.73 -17.59
C LEU A 175 3.58 -14.79 -16.79
N ASP A 176 4.71 -14.41 -17.36
CA ASP A 176 5.99 -14.37 -16.63
C ASP A 176 5.99 -13.24 -15.60
N GLY A 177 5.38 -12.12 -15.89
CA GLY A 177 5.17 -11.02 -14.94
C GLY A 177 4.39 -11.44 -13.69
N LEU A 178 3.46 -12.40 -13.82
CA LEU A 178 2.70 -12.92 -12.68
C LEU A 178 3.58 -13.65 -11.64
N ARG A 179 4.73 -14.18 -12.03
CA ARG A 179 5.67 -14.87 -11.13
C ARG A 179 6.14 -13.97 -9.98
N THR A 180 6.11 -12.65 -10.16
CA THR A 180 6.49 -11.71 -9.10
C THR A 180 5.55 -11.76 -7.89
N ASN A 181 4.31 -12.22 -8.11
CA ASN A 181 3.29 -12.35 -7.08
C ASN A 181 3.11 -13.79 -6.58
N LEU A 182 3.99 -14.69 -6.99
CA LEU A 182 3.85 -16.12 -6.73
C LEU A 182 5.16 -16.72 -6.19
N ARG A 183 5.01 -17.80 -5.45
CA ARG A 183 6.11 -18.70 -5.03
C ARG A 183 5.83 -20.10 -5.54
N ARG A 184 6.83 -20.74 -6.17
CA ARG A 184 6.71 -22.13 -6.60
C ARG A 184 7.09 -23.06 -5.44
N ARG A 185 6.23 -24.06 -5.16
CA ARG A 185 6.49 -25.13 -4.20
C ARG A 185 6.15 -26.46 -4.85
N GLY A 186 7.17 -27.29 -5.11
CA GLY A 186 7.02 -28.50 -5.90
C GLY A 186 6.56 -28.19 -7.32
N ASP A 187 5.44 -28.77 -7.72
CA ASP A 187 4.82 -28.62 -9.04
C ASP A 187 3.74 -27.52 -9.11
N ARG A 188 3.43 -26.86 -7.96
CA ARG A 188 2.35 -25.88 -7.90
C ARG A 188 2.86 -24.47 -7.59
N TRP A 189 2.03 -23.47 -7.96
CA TRP A 189 2.22 -22.06 -7.66
C TRP A 189 1.35 -21.65 -6.48
N TYR A 190 1.86 -20.80 -5.62
CA TYR A 190 1.16 -20.24 -4.46
C TYR A 190 1.35 -18.72 -4.44
N TRP A 191 0.38 -18.01 -3.87
CA TRP A 191 0.58 -16.61 -3.58
C TRP A 191 1.84 -16.39 -2.74
N HIS A 192 2.52 -15.24 -2.96
CA HIS A 192 3.79 -14.96 -2.28
C HIS A 192 3.61 -14.60 -0.80
N TRP A 193 2.42 -14.09 -0.40
CA TRP A 193 2.17 -13.67 0.97
C TRP A 193 2.01 -14.84 1.94
N ASP A 194 2.25 -14.53 3.25
CA ASP A 194 2.07 -15.54 4.29
C ASP A 194 0.57 -15.89 4.45
N PRO A 195 0.18 -17.15 4.35
CA PRO A 195 -1.19 -17.58 4.65
C PRO A 195 -1.69 -17.15 6.04
N LYS A 196 -0.80 -17.03 7.02
CA LYS A 196 -1.13 -16.57 8.38
C LYS A 196 -1.60 -15.12 8.39
N PHE A 197 -1.17 -14.28 7.44
CA PHE A 197 -1.66 -12.91 7.28
C PHE A 197 -3.17 -12.85 7.06
N ILE A 198 -3.72 -13.78 6.28
CA ILE A 198 -5.16 -13.84 5.99
C ILE A 198 -5.93 -14.67 7.01
N SER A 199 -5.35 -15.77 7.51
CA SER A 199 -6.04 -16.71 8.41
C SER A 199 -6.06 -16.24 9.87
N ASN A 200 -5.19 -15.32 10.26
CA ASN A 200 -5.15 -14.78 11.61
C ASN A 200 -6.17 -13.64 11.77
N LYS A 201 -7.26 -13.89 12.52
CA LYS A 201 -8.31 -12.89 12.77
C LYS A 201 -7.81 -11.60 13.42
N ALA A 202 -6.65 -11.62 14.07
CA ALA A 202 -6.01 -10.42 14.64
C ALA A 202 -5.23 -9.60 13.62
N SER A 203 -4.97 -10.13 12.41
CA SER A 203 -4.14 -9.49 11.38
C SER A 203 -4.92 -8.53 10.50
N LEU A 204 -6.12 -8.92 10.10
CA LEU A 204 -7.11 -8.09 9.41
C LEU A 204 -8.45 -8.41 10.08
N PRO A 205 -8.71 -7.91 11.29
CA PRO A 205 -10.01 -8.09 11.90
C PRO A 205 -11.07 -7.50 10.95
N PRO A 206 -12.32 -8.01 10.98
CA PRO A 206 -13.43 -7.22 10.49
C PRO A 206 -13.28 -5.85 11.17
N ILE A 207 -13.22 -4.78 10.36
CA ILE A 207 -13.00 -3.43 10.91
C ILE A 207 -14.14 -3.15 11.86
N GLU A 208 -13.83 -3.27 13.15
CA GLU A 208 -14.76 -2.92 14.21
C GLU A 208 -14.87 -1.41 14.33
N LEU A 209 -15.97 -0.93 14.88
CA LEU A 209 -16.20 0.50 15.07
C LEU A 209 -15.04 1.18 15.83
N ALA A 210 -14.46 0.46 16.81
CA ALA A 210 -13.29 0.92 17.57
C ALA A 210 -12.03 1.14 16.70
N ASP A 211 -11.84 0.33 15.66
CA ASP A 211 -10.72 0.50 14.73
C ASP A 211 -10.95 1.70 13.81
N VAL A 212 -12.19 1.93 13.39
CA VAL A 212 -12.58 3.13 12.61
C VAL A 212 -12.33 4.39 13.42
N ASP A 213 -12.72 4.43 14.70
CA ASP A 213 -12.51 5.59 15.58
C ASP A 213 -11.02 5.84 15.81
N ARG A 214 -10.23 4.79 16.02
CA ARG A 214 -8.78 4.88 16.17
C ARG A 214 -8.12 5.46 14.90
N MET A 215 -8.53 4.99 13.73
CA MET A 215 -7.98 5.50 12.46
C MET A 215 -8.43 6.93 12.18
N ASN A 216 -9.66 7.30 12.52
CA ASN A 216 -10.12 8.68 12.44
C ASN A 216 -9.29 9.59 13.37
N ALA A 217 -9.03 9.17 14.61
CA ALA A 217 -8.18 9.92 15.54
C ALA A 217 -6.74 10.05 15.01
N ALA A 218 -6.21 9.04 14.32
CA ALA A 218 -4.91 9.13 13.68
C ALA A 218 -4.89 10.17 12.54
N VAL A 219 -5.94 10.24 11.71
CA VAL A 219 -6.06 11.28 10.67
C VAL A 219 -6.20 12.67 11.30
N ASP A 220 -7.03 12.82 12.37
CA ASP A 220 -7.12 14.07 13.13
C ASP A 220 -5.75 14.54 13.64
N ALA A 221 -4.93 13.63 14.19
CA ALA A 221 -3.60 13.95 14.70
C ALA A 221 -2.61 14.35 13.58
N ILE A 222 -2.65 13.69 12.41
CA ILE A 222 -1.86 14.08 11.25
C ILE A 222 -2.17 15.51 10.82
N LEU A 223 -3.46 15.83 10.66
CA LEU A 223 -3.93 17.14 10.23
C LEU A 223 -3.66 18.24 11.29
N ALA A 224 -3.86 17.91 12.57
CA ALA A 224 -3.53 18.82 13.68
C ALA A 224 -2.03 19.13 13.78
N GLY A 225 -1.18 18.18 13.35
CA GLY A 225 0.27 18.38 13.18
C GLY A 225 0.65 19.25 11.98
N GLY A 226 -0.30 19.72 11.19
CA GLY A 226 -0.05 20.53 9.99
C GLY A 226 0.46 19.71 8.80
N VAL A 227 0.35 18.38 8.85
CA VAL A 227 0.80 17.48 7.77
C VAL A 227 -0.29 17.41 6.68
N PRO A 228 -0.01 17.85 5.44
CA PRO A 228 -0.97 17.74 4.34
C PRO A 228 -1.31 16.28 4.01
N VAL A 229 -2.59 16.03 3.73
CA VAL A 229 -3.08 14.71 3.35
C VAL A 229 -3.80 14.79 2.00
N LEU A 230 -3.46 13.88 1.08
CA LEU A 230 -4.16 13.66 -0.17
C LEU A 230 -4.86 12.30 -0.14
N LEU A 231 -6.16 12.26 -0.44
CA LEU A 231 -6.90 11.04 -0.76
C LEU A 231 -6.97 10.90 -2.28
N VAL A 232 -6.43 9.81 -2.82
CA VAL A 232 -6.57 9.42 -4.23
C VAL A 232 -7.51 8.24 -4.31
N ARG A 233 -8.69 8.41 -4.88
CA ARG A 233 -9.72 7.38 -5.00
C ARG A 233 -9.80 6.82 -6.42
N GLY A 234 -10.02 5.52 -6.58
CA GLY A 234 -10.46 4.94 -7.84
C GLY A 234 -11.98 5.08 -7.99
N GLN A 235 -12.45 5.71 -9.07
CA GLN A 235 -13.88 5.97 -9.29
C GLN A 235 -14.73 4.69 -9.31
N MET A 236 -14.12 3.57 -9.72
CA MET A 236 -14.77 2.25 -9.80
C MET A 236 -14.45 1.37 -8.57
N SER A 237 -13.91 1.96 -7.50
CA SER A 237 -13.60 1.21 -6.29
C SER A 237 -14.88 0.74 -5.59
N ASP A 238 -14.88 -0.52 -5.19
CA ASP A 238 -15.89 -1.12 -4.32
C ASP A 238 -15.52 -1.03 -2.82
N LEU A 239 -14.30 -0.59 -2.52
CA LEU A 239 -13.82 -0.37 -1.15
C LEU A 239 -14.09 1.05 -0.66
N VAL A 240 -14.00 2.04 -1.56
CA VAL A 240 -14.16 3.46 -1.30
C VAL A 240 -15.30 4.00 -2.17
N SER A 241 -16.56 3.86 -1.70
CA SER A 241 -17.72 4.41 -2.41
C SER A 241 -17.70 5.94 -2.41
N GLN A 242 -18.41 6.56 -3.36
CA GLN A 242 -18.50 8.02 -3.42
C GLN A 242 -19.12 8.60 -2.15
N GLU A 243 -20.21 8.00 -1.67
CA GLU A 243 -20.90 8.44 -0.46
C GLU A 243 -19.98 8.47 0.76
N ARG A 244 -19.22 7.40 0.97
CA ARG A 244 -18.27 7.33 2.09
C ARG A 244 -17.08 8.27 1.92
N ALA A 245 -16.64 8.53 0.68
CA ALA A 245 -15.61 9.54 0.41
C ALA A 245 -16.13 10.94 0.75
N ASP A 246 -17.38 11.25 0.40
CA ASP A 246 -18.01 12.53 0.72
C ASP A 246 -18.15 12.70 2.25
N GLU A 247 -18.55 11.65 2.99
CA GLU A 247 -18.59 11.65 4.46
C GLU A 247 -17.20 11.92 5.07
N PHE A 248 -16.17 11.25 4.55
CA PHE A 248 -14.80 11.44 5.00
C PHE A 248 -14.30 12.86 4.76
N LEU A 249 -14.54 13.42 3.57
CA LEU A 249 -14.16 14.79 3.23
C LEU A 249 -14.96 15.84 4.01
N ALA A 250 -16.23 15.56 4.33
CA ALA A 250 -17.02 16.43 5.20
C ALA A 250 -16.46 16.46 6.63
N ARG A 251 -15.94 15.33 7.14
CA ARG A 251 -15.26 15.25 8.44
C ARG A 251 -13.88 15.91 8.41
N PHE A 252 -13.15 15.77 7.33
CA PHE A 252 -11.76 16.22 7.16
C PHE A 252 -11.63 17.19 5.97
N PRO A 253 -12.19 18.39 6.03
CA PRO A 253 -12.21 19.34 4.90
C PRO A 253 -10.83 19.83 4.46
N GLN A 254 -9.78 19.59 5.25
CA GLN A 254 -8.40 19.92 4.92
C GLN A 254 -7.74 18.86 4.02
N VAL A 255 -8.35 17.67 3.88
CA VAL A 255 -7.84 16.61 3.01
C VAL A 255 -8.06 16.98 1.55
N GLU A 256 -6.99 16.98 0.77
CA GLU A 256 -7.09 17.12 -0.68
C GLU A 256 -7.64 15.84 -1.30
N PHE A 257 -8.40 15.96 -2.40
CA PHE A 257 -9.07 14.81 -3.01
C PHE A 257 -8.86 14.76 -4.52
N VAL A 258 -8.52 13.57 -5.02
CA VAL A 258 -8.47 13.27 -6.46
C VAL A 258 -9.23 11.99 -6.75
N ASP A 259 -10.22 12.09 -7.66
CA ASP A 259 -11.02 10.96 -8.14
C ASP A 259 -10.51 10.49 -9.51
N VAL A 260 -9.94 9.28 -9.58
CA VAL A 260 -9.29 8.75 -10.79
C VAL A 260 -10.29 7.96 -11.62
N ARG A 261 -10.68 8.52 -12.76
CA ARG A 261 -11.62 7.87 -13.69
C ARG A 261 -11.04 6.59 -14.29
N GLY A 262 -11.87 5.55 -14.34
CA GLY A 262 -11.52 4.27 -14.94
C GLY A 262 -10.54 3.44 -14.11
N ALA A 263 -10.32 3.81 -12.84
CA ALA A 263 -9.57 3.03 -11.89
C ALA A 263 -10.49 2.38 -10.86
N GLY A 264 -10.22 1.12 -10.52
CA GLY A 264 -10.79 0.42 -9.38
C GLY A 264 -9.89 0.58 -8.14
N HIS A 265 -9.96 -0.39 -7.22
CA HIS A 265 -9.16 -0.36 -5.99
C HIS A 265 -7.63 -0.33 -6.23
N MET A 266 -7.16 -0.83 -7.36
CA MET A 266 -5.74 -0.82 -7.71
C MET A 266 -5.36 0.42 -8.56
N VAL A 267 -5.61 1.62 -8.05
CA VAL A 267 -5.50 2.90 -8.76
C VAL A 267 -4.18 3.06 -9.53
N ALA A 268 -3.05 2.84 -8.85
CA ALA A 268 -1.72 2.95 -9.45
C ALA A 268 -1.47 1.91 -10.55
N GLY A 269 -2.12 0.76 -10.50
CA GLY A 269 -2.05 -0.29 -11.52
C GLY A 269 -3.00 -0.05 -12.70
N ASP A 270 -4.18 0.55 -12.44
CA ASP A 270 -5.21 0.82 -13.45
C ASP A 270 -4.84 2.03 -14.32
N ARG A 271 -4.51 3.14 -13.67
CA ARG A 271 -4.25 4.44 -14.29
C ARG A 271 -3.01 5.10 -13.68
N ASN A 272 -1.87 4.41 -13.90
CA ASN A 272 -0.60 4.88 -13.34
C ASN A 272 -0.23 6.30 -13.80
N ASP A 273 -0.60 6.68 -15.02
CA ASP A 273 -0.42 8.02 -15.58
C ASP A 273 -1.10 9.09 -14.71
N VAL A 274 -2.42 8.96 -14.53
CA VAL A 274 -3.23 9.91 -13.75
C VAL A 274 -2.84 9.89 -12.27
N PHE A 275 -2.57 8.70 -11.73
CA PHE A 275 -2.10 8.55 -10.36
C PHE A 275 -0.76 9.25 -10.12
N ALA A 276 0.23 9.00 -10.99
CA ALA A 276 1.55 9.60 -10.86
C ALA A 276 1.48 11.12 -10.97
N ASP A 277 0.68 11.66 -11.90
CA ASP A 277 0.48 13.10 -12.05
C ASP A 277 -0.15 13.72 -10.79
N ALA A 278 -1.18 13.09 -10.22
CA ALA A 278 -1.82 13.56 -8.99
C ALA A 278 -0.84 13.60 -7.80
N VAL A 279 -0.02 12.54 -7.65
CA VAL A 279 1.01 12.49 -6.61
C VAL A 279 2.07 13.57 -6.85
N LEU A 280 2.58 13.71 -8.08
CA LEU A 280 3.59 14.71 -8.42
C LEU A 280 3.10 16.15 -8.19
N ASP A 281 1.86 16.45 -8.55
CA ASP A 281 1.26 17.75 -8.30
C ASP A 281 1.15 18.05 -6.79
N PHE A 282 0.76 17.06 -6.00
CA PHE A 282 0.72 17.18 -4.54
C PHE A 282 2.13 17.37 -3.95
N LEU A 283 3.13 16.60 -4.42
CA LEU A 283 4.53 16.73 -4.02
C LEU A 283 5.10 18.12 -4.34
N ASN A 284 4.73 18.70 -5.49
CA ASN A 284 5.19 20.03 -5.87
C ASN A 284 4.65 21.14 -4.95
N ARG A 285 3.44 20.95 -4.40
CA ARG A 285 2.83 21.92 -3.46
C ARG A 285 3.33 21.75 -2.03
N HIS A 286 3.53 20.51 -1.58
CA HIS A 286 3.73 20.20 -0.16
C HIS A 286 5.02 19.43 0.14
N GLY A 287 5.66 18.89 -0.85
CA GLY A 287 6.77 17.96 -0.66
C GLY A 287 8.15 18.62 -0.55
N ARG A 288 8.33 19.85 -0.96
CA ARG A 288 9.61 20.59 -0.88
C ARG A 288 9.54 21.65 0.21
N LEU A 289 10.59 21.72 1.02
CA LEU A 289 10.85 22.84 1.92
C LEU A 289 11.39 24.01 1.12
#